data_d48adc3f5f82feea327a395f7aa5d5e9
#
_entry.id   d48adc3f5f82feea327a395f7aa5d5e9
#
_cell.length_a   1.000
_cell.length_b   1.000
_cell.length_c   1.000
_cell.angle_alpha   90.00
_cell.angle_beta   90.00
_cell.angle_gamma   90.00
#
_symmetry.space_group_name_H-M   'P 1'
#
loop_
_entity.id
_entity.type
_entity.pdbx_description
1 polymer ?
#
loop_
_entity_poly.entity_id
_entity_poly.type
_entity_poly.pdbx_seq_one_letter_code
_entity_poly.pdbx_strand_id
1 'polypeptide(L)' 'MTIEARIRELGNRHRMLDQIIQREMTHPAADSLRVRELKQQKLRLKEQITSLEARAH' A
#
# COMPACT_ATOMS: atom_id res chain seq x y z
N MET A 1 -4.45 13.70 15.17
CA MET A 1 -3.49 13.39 14.10
C MET A 1 -3.73 14.33 12.93
N THR A 2 -2.70 14.93 12.41
CA THR A 2 -2.83 15.84 11.26
C THR A 2 -2.99 15.05 9.96
N ILE A 3 -3.49 15.74 8.92
CA ILE A 3 -3.61 15.13 7.59
C ILE A 3 -2.23 14.70 7.07
N GLU A 4 -1.22 15.56 7.28
CA GLU A 4 0.15 15.25 6.86
C GLU A 4 0.70 14.01 7.56
N ALA A 5 0.45 13.89 8.86
CA ALA A 5 0.88 12.70 9.62
C ALA A 5 0.15 11.44 9.13
N ARG A 6 -1.12 11.57 8.81
CA ARG A 6 -1.89 10.45 8.28
C ARG A 6 -1.38 10.01 6.91
N ILE A 7 -1.10 10.97 6.03
CA ILE A 7 -0.55 10.67 4.70
C ILE A 7 0.79 9.95 4.84
N ARG A 8 1.64 10.40 5.77
CA ARG A 8 2.94 9.77 6.01
C ARG A 8 2.79 8.33 6.50
N GLU A 9 1.85 8.11 7.43
CA GLU A 9 1.58 6.78 7.97
C GLU A 9 1.10 5.83 6.85
N LEU A 10 0.15 6.29 6.04
CA LEU A 10 -0.36 5.49 4.94
C LEU A 10 0.72 5.24 3.88
N GLY A 11 1.58 6.22 3.64
CA GLY A 11 2.71 6.05 2.72
C GLY A 11 3.68 4.98 3.20
N ASN A 12 3.94 4.92 4.51
CA ASN A 12 4.78 3.89 5.09
C ASN A 12 4.15 2.50 4.92
N ARG A 13 2.85 2.40 5.15
CA ARG A 13 2.13 1.13 4.96
C ARG A 13 2.16 0.69 3.49
N HIS A 14 1.97 1.64 2.59
CA HIS A 14 2.03 1.38 1.15
C HIS A 14 3.40 0.80 0.77
N ARG A 15 4.46 1.40 1.30
CA ARG A 15 5.83 0.96 1.05
C ARG A 15 6.08 -0.44 1.61
N MET A 16 5.59 -0.71 2.81
CA MET A 16 5.71 -2.03 3.43
C MET A 16 5.00 -3.10 2.61
N LEU A 17 3.79 -2.79 2.13
CA LEU A 17 3.06 -3.72 1.27
C LEU A 17 3.81 -3.99 -0.03
N ASP A 18 4.42 -2.96 -0.60
CA ASP A 18 5.21 -3.14 -1.82
C ASP A 18 6.38 -4.09 -1.59
N GLN A 19 7.06 -3.98 -0.46
CA GLN A 19 8.15 -4.89 -0.09
C GLN A 19 7.65 -6.31 0.08
N ILE A 20 6.49 -6.48 0.73
CA ILE A 20 5.90 -7.79 0.92
C ILE A 20 5.53 -8.42 -0.43
N ILE A 21 4.93 -7.63 -1.32
CA ILE A 21 4.58 -8.09 -2.67
C ILE A 21 5.82 -8.55 -3.42
N GLN A 22 6.89 -7.75 -3.39
CA GLN A 22 8.14 -8.11 -4.06
C GLN A 22 8.70 -9.43 -3.52
N ARG A 23 8.66 -9.60 -2.21
CA ARG A 23 9.15 -10.81 -1.57
C ARG A 23 8.32 -12.03 -1.98
N GLU A 24 7.00 -11.89 -2.01
CA GLU A 24 6.11 -12.97 -2.43
C GLU A 24 6.33 -13.33 -3.90
N MET A 25 6.49 -12.32 -4.75
CA MET A 25 6.66 -12.55 -6.19
C MET A 25 7.98 -13.25 -6.54
N THR A 26 9.01 -13.07 -5.73
CA THR A 26 10.31 -13.73 -5.94
C THR A 26 10.35 -15.13 -5.35
N HIS A 27 9.32 -15.53 -4.62
CA HIS A 27 9.27 -16.85 -4.00
C HIS A 27 8.89 -17.91 -5.05
N PRO A 28 9.63 -19.06 -5.13
CA PRO A 28 9.35 -20.06 -6.15
C PRO A 28 7.95 -20.66 -6.09
N ALA A 29 7.34 -20.67 -4.90
CA ALA A 29 5.99 -21.19 -4.68
C ALA A 29 5.00 -20.05 -4.45
N ALA A 30 5.15 -18.94 -5.15
CA ALA A 30 4.30 -17.76 -4.97
C ALA A 30 2.82 -18.13 -5.19
N ASP A 31 1.99 -17.77 -4.21
CA ASP A 31 0.54 -17.93 -4.29
C ASP A 31 -0.02 -16.70 -5.02
N SER A 32 -0.53 -16.92 -6.23
CA SER A 32 -1.05 -15.83 -7.06
C SER A 32 -2.26 -15.17 -6.42
N LEU A 33 -3.07 -15.92 -5.67
CA LEU A 33 -4.20 -15.33 -4.95
C LEU A 33 -3.71 -14.38 -3.84
N ARG A 34 -2.68 -14.80 -3.11
CA ARG A 34 -2.07 -13.99 -2.07
C ARG A 34 -1.50 -12.69 -2.62
N VAL A 35 -0.79 -12.78 -3.74
CA VAL A 35 -0.22 -11.60 -4.40
C VAL A 35 -1.32 -10.65 -4.86
N ARG A 36 -2.40 -11.19 -5.41
CA ARG A 36 -3.55 -10.40 -5.84
C ARG A 36 -4.17 -9.64 -4.66
N GLU A 37 -4.36 -10.31 -3.53
CA GLU A 37 -4.92 -9.68 -2.34
C GLU A 37 -4.03 -8.55 -1.83
N LEU A 38 -2.71 -8.77 -1.81
CA LEU A 38 -1.76 -7.76 -1.38
C LEU A 38 -1.77 -6.55 -2.32
N LYS A 39 -1.87 -6.78 -3.62
CA LYS A 39 -1.96 -5.69 -4.60
C LYS A 39 -3.25 -4.90 -4.44
N GLN A 40 -4.35 -5.57 -4.10
CA GLN A 40 -5.62 -4.90 -3.79
C GLN A 40 -5.49 -3.99 -2.58
N GLN A 41 -4.85 -4.46 -1.51
CA GLN A 41 -4.62 -3.65 -0.32
C GLN A 41 -3.75 -2.45 -0.63
N LYS A 42 -2.71 -2.64 -1.44
CA LYS A 42 -1.84 -1.55 -1.86
C LYS A 42 -2.61 -0.49 -2.63
N LEU A 43 -3.49 -0.91 -3.52
CA LEU A 43 -4.32 0.00 -4.30
C LEU A 43 -5.24 0.83 -3.40
N ARG A 44 -5.86 0.19 -2.41
CA ARG A 44 -6.73 0.89 -1.47
C ARG A 44 -5.98 1.95 -0.68
N LEU A 45 -4.75 1.63 -0.25
CA LEU A 45 -3.91 2.60 0.45
C LEU A 45 -3.56 3.78 -0.45
N LYS A 46 -3.24 3.51 -1.71
CA LYS A 46 -2.94 4.57 -2.67
C LYS A 46 -4.14 5.49 -2.87
N GLU A 47 -5.33 4.92 -2.97
CA GLU A 47 -6.55 5.71 -3.12
C GLU A 47 -6.81 6.59 -1.90
N GLN A 48 -6.58 6.06 -0.68
CA GLN A 48 -6.71 6.83 0.54
C GLN A 48 -5.70 7.97 0.59
N ILE A 49 -4.47 7.71 0.20
CA ILE A 49 -3.43 8.74 0.15
C ILE A 49 -3.83 9.85 -0.82
N THR A 50 -4.24 9.48 -2.02
CA THR A 50 -4.66 10.43 -3.04
C THR A 50 -5.83 11.30 -2.56
N SER A 51 -6.79 10.66 -1.91
CA SER A 51 -7.95 11.37 -1.36
C SER A 51 -7.54 12.39 -0.29
N LEU A 52 -6.63 12.01 0.60
CA LEU A 52 -6.14 12.90 1.65
C LEU A 52 -5.29 14.03 1.07
N GLU A 53 -4.48 13.74 0.07
CA GLU A 53 -3.67 14.77 -0.59
C GLU A 53 -4.56 15.81 -1.26
N ALA A 54 -5.66 15.39 -1.86
CA ALA A 54 -6.63 16.29 -2.47
C ALA A 54 -7.25 17.23 -1.42
N ARG A 55 -7.46 16.73 -0.19
CA ARG A 55 -8.00 17.53 0.90
C ARG A 55 -6.97 18.52 1.47
N ALA A 56 -5.69 18.17 1.33
CA ALA A 56 -4.61 18.99 1.90
C ALA A 56 -4.31 20.24 1.07
N HIS A 57 -4.87 20.36 -0.12
CA HIS A 57 -4.65 21.50 -1.01
C HIS A 57 -5.68 22.58 -0.85
#